data_4b732cd6aa1560fa7568bc28337e807e
#
_entry.id   4b732cd6aa1560fa7568bc28337e807e
#
_cell.length_a   1.000
_cell.length_b   1.000
_cell.length_c   1.000
_cell.angle_alpha   90.00
_cell.angle_beta   90.00
_cell.angle_gamma   90.00
#
_symmetry.space_group_name_H-M   'P 1'
#
loop_
_entity.id
_entity.type
_entity.pdbx_description
1 polymer ?
#
loop_
_entity_poly.entity_id
_entity_poly.type
_entity_poly.pdbx_seq_one_letter_code
_entity_poly.pdbx_strand_id
1 'polypeptide(L)'
;MRTMIAAAAIGVAVPSIAFAQQVQRPQQRTIVVQGNGSIKTRPDVATIGFSINGEGNTADAAASDLAAKQKAVLGGIGRLFDGAMAVETGNVQVQATRAGNCNINSYSPAKLATGDCLITGYVASLDTTIRTAKVDDAATATGLAGRLGAIDASVRGYDLQNDDDARKQATRAALADARDQAEAIAQGSGVTLGDVITV
;
A
#
# COMPACT_ATOMS: atom_id res chain seq x y z
N MET A 1 -8.03 -4.13 -102.02
CA MET A 1 -8.42 -4.70 -100.73
C MET A 1 -8.01 -3.66 -99.67
N ARG A 2 -8.94 -3.01 -99.02
CA ARG A 2 -8.71 -1.91 -98.06
C ARG A 2 -8.81 -2.50 -96.65
N THR A 3 -7.75 -2.42 -95.89
CA THR A 3 -7.73 -2.77 -94.47
C THR A 3 -7.95 -1.58 -93.59
N MET A 4 -9.09 -1.57 -92.87
CA MET A 4 -9.42 -0.56 -91.83
C MET A 4 -8.68 -0.90 -90.53
N ILE A 5 -7.94 0.11 -89.99
CA ILE A 5 -7.30 0.05 -88.65
C ILE A 5 -8.25 0.84 -87.75
N ALA A 6 -8.82 0.15 -86.72
CA ALA A 6 -9.62 0.79 -85.68
C ALA A 6 -8.66 1.18 -84.51
N ALA A 7 -8.65 2.49 -84.21
CA ALA A 7 -7.87 3.01 -83.01
C ALA A 7 -8.79 2.99 -81.79
N ALA A 8 -8.37 2.23 -80.77
CA ALA A 8 -9.03 2.21 -79.42
C ALA A 8 -8.41 3.30 -78.54
N ALA A 9 -9.21 4.29 -78.13
CA ALA A 9 -8.80 5.31 -77.17
C ALA A 9 -9.00 4.77 -75.74
N ILE A 10 -7.89 4.58 -74.99
CA ILE A 10 -7.88 4.20 -73.56
C ILE A 10 -7.97 5.48 -72.75
N GLY A 11 -9.13 5.75 -72.13
CA GLY A 11 -9.31 6.86 -71.18
C GLY A 11 -8.68 6.52 -69.83
N VAL A 12 -7.65 7.26 -69.44
CA VAL A 12 -7.03 7.18 -68.09
C VAL A 12 -7.86 8.00 -67.14
N ALA A 13 -8.61 7.36 -66.24
CA ALA A 13 -9.30 8.03 -65.14
C ALA A 13 -8.26 8.34 -63.99
N VAL A 14 -7.96 9.61 -63.80
CA VAL A 14 -7.10 10.08 -62.69
C VAL A 14 -7.97 10.21 -61.43
N PRO A 15 -7.71 9.46 -60.35
CA PRO A 15 -8.44 9.65 -59.08
C PRO A 15 -8.07 11.01 -58.46
N SER A 16 -9.04 11.89 -58.28
CA SER A 16 -8.88 13.15 -57.54
C SER A 16 -8.71 12.83 -56.05
N ILE A 17 -7.50 12.95 -55.52
CA ILE A 17 -7.23 12.88 -54.10
C ILE A 17 -7.73 14.17 -53.47
N ALA A 18 -8.91 14.11 -52.84
CA ALA A 18 -9.41 15.19 -52.01
C ALA A 18 -8.54 15.31 -50.76
N PHE A 19 -7.63 16.29 -50.71
CA PHE A 19 -6.97 16.69 -49.49
C PHE A 19 -8.00 17.25 -48.52
N ALA A 20 -8.40 16.45 -47.50
CA ALA A 20 -9.17 16.95 -46.38
C ALA A 20 -8.27 17.98 -45.66
N GLN A 21 -8.56 19.26 -45.85
CA GLN A 21 -7.97 20.34 -45.07
C GLN A 21 -8.37 20.11 -43.60
N GLN A 22 -7.43 19.60 -42.79
CA GLN A 22 -7.58 19.62 -41.34
C GLN A 22 -7.71 21.11 -40.95
N VAL A 23 -8.92 21.48 -40.54
CA VAL A 23 -9.18 22.77 -39.90
C VAL A 23 -8.34 22.78 -38.62
N GLN A 24 -7.13 23.37 -38.66
CA GLN A 24 -6.32 23.65 -37.48
C GLN A 24 -7.14 24.59 -36.62
N ARG A 25 -7.71 24.04 -35.51
CA ARG A 25 -8.31 24.88 -34.48
C ARG A 25 -7.21 25.81 -33.97
N PRO A 26 -7.46 27.12 -33.82
CA PRO A 26 -6.48 28.04 -33.27
C PRO A 26 -6.02 27.47 -31.91
N GLN A 27 -4.71 27.24 -31.81
CA GLN A 27 -4.11 26.71 -30.60
C GLN A 27 -4.26 27.81 -29.54
N GLN A 28 -5.15 27.58 -28.56
CA GLN A 28 -5.32 28.54 -27.47
C GLN A 28 -3.99 28.63 -26.71
N ARG A 29 -3.56 29.85 -26.42
CA ARG A 29 -2.38 30.08 -25.59
C ARG A 29 -2.75 29.75 -24.15
N THR A 30 -2.18 28.69 -23.61
CA THR A 30 -2.44 28.21 -22.25
C THR A 30 -1.16 28.18 -21.43
N ILE A 31 -1.28 28.49 -20.16
CA ILE A 31 -0.24 28.26 -19.15
C ILE A 31 -0.63 26.96 -18.43
N VAL A 32 0.30 26.00 -18.40
CA VAL A 32 0.12 24.72 -17.67
C VAL A 32 1.10 24.72 -16.52
N VAL A 33 0.59 24.52 -15.32
CA VAL A 33 1.38 24.49 -14.08
C VAL A 33 0.96 23.28 -13.24
N GLN A 34 1.84 22.86 -12.35
CA GLN A 34 1.54 21.81 -11.39
C GLN A 34 1.72 22.37 -9.98
N GLY A 35 0.62 22.51 -9.25
CA GLY A 35 0.65 22.95 -7.87
C GLY A 35 0.94 21.82 -6.90
N ASN A 36 1.66 22.12 -5.84
CA ASN A 36 1.96 21.20 -4.75
C ASN A 36 1.32 21.72 -3.45
N GLY A 37 0.64 20.83 -2.75
CA GLY A 37 0.04 21.16 -1.46
C GLY A 37 0.35 20.11 -0.42
N SER A 38 0.83 20.53 0.73
CA SER A 38 1.04 19.66 1.87
C SER A 38 0.53 20.31 3.14
N ILE A 39 0.02 19.50 4.06
CA ILE A 39 -0.35 19.93 5.40
C ILE A 39 0.32 19.03 6.42
N LYS A 40 0.50 19.55 7.63
CA LYS A 40 0.95 18.77 8.77
C LYS A 40 -0.22 18.65 9.73
N THR A 41 -0.64 17.40 9.99
CA THR A 41 -1.72 17.08 10.91
C THR A 41 -1.21 16.10 11.97
N ARG A 42 -1.62 16.28 13.22
CA ARG A 42 -1.32 15.31 14.28
C ARG A 42 -2.09 14.02 13.99
N PRO A 43 -1.46 12.85 14.02
CA PRO A 43 -2.15 11.58 13.86
C PRO A 43 -3.10 11.33 15.06
N ASP A 44 -4.19 10.65 14.81
CA ASP A 44 -5.20 10.27 15.80
C ASP A 44 -5.38 8.75 15.94
N VAL A 45 -4.63 7.96 15.15
CA VAL A 45 -4.58 6.50 15.23
C VAL A 45 -3.13 6.03 15.25
N ALA A 46 -2.83 5.10 16.14
CA ALA A 46 -1.60 4.32 16.13
C ALA A 46 -1.88 2.87 15.76
N THR A 47 -1.01 2.27 14.96
CA THR A 47 -1.02 0.86 14.59
C THR A 47 0.19 0.18 15.21
N ILE A 48 -0.04 -0.84 16.04
CA ILE A 48 0.98 -1.62 16.74
C ILE A 48 0.92 -3.04 16.21
N GLY A 49 2.05 -3.60 15.82
CA GLY A 49 2.17 -4.99 15.40
C GLY A 49 3.10 -5.77 16.31
N PHE A 50 2.79 -7.02 16.56
CA PHE A 50 3.63 -7.97 17.29
C PHE A 50 3.30 -9.41 16.91
N SER A 51 4.24 -10.30 17.16
CA SER A 51 4.06 -11.73 16.99
C SER A 51 4.07 -12.42 18.38
N ILE A 52 3.39 -13.54 18.49
CA ILE A 52 3.36 -14.38 19.70
C ILE A 52 3.73 -15.79 19.29
N ASN A 53 4.66 -16.39 20.03
CA ASN A 53 5.04 -17.79 19.86
C ASN A 53 4.69 -18.59 21.11
N GLY A 54 4.01 -19.72 20.90
CA GLY A 54 3.81 -20.75 21.90
C GLY A 54 4.70 -21.96 21.61
N GLU A 55 5.23 -22.59 22.63
CA GLU A 55 6.14 -23.72 22.51
C GLU A 55 5.60 -24.93 23.27
N GLY A 56 5.86 -26.14 22.78
CA GLY A 56 5.44 -27.37 23.45
C GLY A 56 6.04 -28.63 22.85
N ASN A 57 6.01 -29.71 23.63
CA ASN A 57 6.44 -31.02 23.16
C ASN A 57 5.42 -31.68 22.20
N THR A 58 4.19 -31.16 22.15
CA THR A 58 3.14 -31.55 21.21
C THR A 58 2.56 -30.31 20.55
N ALA A 59 1.92 -30.48 19.40
CA ALA A 59 1.23 -29.40 18.70
C ALA A 59 0.16 -28.73 19.58
N ASP A 60 -0.60 -29.52 20.32
CA ASP A 60 -1.64 -29.02 21.24
C ASP A 60 -1.07 -28.23 22.40
N ALA A 61 0.09 -28.65 22.95
CA ALA A 61 0.77 -27.92 24.01
C ALA A 61 1.28 -26.57 23.50
N ALA A 62 1.87 -26.51 22.30
CA ALA A 62 2.33 -25.26 21.68
C ALA A 62 1.15 -24.31 21.40
N ALA A 63 0.03 -24.81 20.88
CA ALA A 63 -1.18 -24.03 20.64
C ALA A 63 -1.78 -23.50 21.95
N SER A 64 -1.77 -24.29 23.02
CA SER A 64 -2.27 -23.89 24.34
C SER A 64 -1.41 -22.80 24.98
N ASP A 65 -0.08 -22.90 24.88
CA ASP A 65 0.87 -21.87 25.35
C ASP A 65 0.70 -20.57 24.56
N LEU A 66 0.56 -20.66 23.23
CA LEU A 66 0.24 -19.51 22.38
C LEU A 66 -1.04 -18.79 22.87
N ALA A 67 -2.12 -19.54 23.09
CA ALA A 67 -3.40 -18.96 23.50
C ALA A 67 -3.30 -18.29 24.89
N ALA A 68 -2.54 -18.86 25.82
CA ALA A 68 -2.31 -18.28 27.13
C ALA A 68 -1.54 -16.94 27.03
N LYS A 69 -0.46 -16.91 26.25
CA LYS A 69 0.33 -15.69 26.00
C LYS A 69 -0.50 -14.62 25.29
N GLN A 70 -1.26 -14.99 24.25
CA GLN A 70 -2.17 -14.08 23.54
C GLN A 70 -3.17 -13.43 24.50
N LYS A 71 -3.80 -14.21 25.36
CA LYS A 71 -4.74 -13.70 26.36
C LYS A 71 -4.06 -12.73 27.34
N ALA A 72 -2.84 -13.03 27.77
CA ALA A 72 -2.08 -12.16 28.66
C ALA A 72 -1.72 -10.82 28.00
N VAL A 73 -1.21 -10.86 26.75
CA VAL A 73 -0.81 -9.68 25.98
C VAL A 73 -2.05 -8.80 25.68
N LEU A 74 -3.08 -9.38 25.09
CA LEU A 74 -4.29 -8.63 24.74
C LEU A 74 -5.01 -8.09 25.98
N GLY A 75 -5.06 -8.85 27.06
CA GLY A 75 -5.63 -8.41 28.34
C GLY A 75 -4.81 -7.29 29.00
N GLY A 76 -3.51 -7.30 28.89
CA GLY A 76 -2.63 -6.24 29.39
C GLY A 76 -2.80 -4.93 28.60
N ILE A 77 -2.70 -5.02 27.28
CA ILE A 77 -2.87 -3.87 26.37
C ILE A 77 -4.28 -3.32 26.46
N GLY A 78 -5.31 -4.19 26.53
CA GLY A 78 -6.70 -3.78 26.68
C GLY A 78 -6.95 -2.93 27.93
N ARG A 79 -6.30 -3.26 29.05
CA ARG A 79 -6.36 -2.42 30.26
C ARG A 79 -5.68 -1.07 30.08
N LEU A 80 -4.52 -1.03 29.38
CA LEU A 80 -3.82 0.22 29.10
C LEU A 80 -4.67 1.18 28.24
N PHE A 81 -5.41 0.63 27.31
CA PHE A 81 -6.25 1.41 26.38
C PHE A 81 -7.71 1.57 26.83
N ASP A 82 -8.08 1.13 28.04
CA ASP A 82 -9.47 1.12 28.52
C ASP A 82 -10.44 0.41 27.55
N GLY A 83 -9.94 -0.60 26.84
CA GLY A 83 -10.68 -1.31 25.81
C GLY A 83 -10.80 -0.58 24.46
N ALA A 84 -10.28 0.65 24.32
CA ALA A 84 -10.36 1.45 23.11
C ALA A 84 -9.32 1.00 22.06
N MET A 85 -9.46 -0.24 21.56
CA MET A 85 -8.59 -0.82 20.53
C MET A 85 -9.35 -1.74 19.60
N ALA A 86 -8.98 -1.74 18.33
CA ALA A 86 -9.37 -2.76 17.36
C ALA A 86 -8.22 -3.76 17.22
N VAL A 87 -8.54 -5.05 17.28
CA VAL A 87 -7.56 -6.14 17.22
C VAL A 87 -7.81 -6.96 15.97
N GLU A 88 -6.76 -7.12 15.16
CA GLU A 88 -6.73 -8.03 14.01
C GLU A 88 -5.70 -9.12 14.29
N THR A 89 -6.10 -10.37 14.18
CA THR A 89 -5.21 -11.53 14.33
C THR A 89 -5.06 -12.24 13.00
N GLY A 90 -3.83 -12.62 12.66
CA GLY A 90 -3.52 -13.47 11.52
C GLY A 90 -3.90 -14.93 11.76
N ASN A 91 -3.42 -15.78 10.87
CA ASN A 91 -3.62 -17.22 10.98
C ASN A 91 -2.64 -17.83 12.00
N VAL A 92 -3.11 -18.76 12.80
CA VAL A 92 -2.25 -19.56 13.66
C VAL A 92 -1.52 -20.59 12.79
N GLN A 93 -0.21 -20.65 12.92
CA GLN A 93 0.63 -21.67 12.28
C GLN A 93 1.28 -22.52 13.36
N VAL A 94 1.25 -23.84 13.19
CA VAL A 94 1.94 -24.78 14.08
C VAL A 94 2.97 -25.56 13.28
N GLN A 95 4.22 -25.47 13.68
CA GLN A 95 5.34 -26.11 12.99
C GLN A 95 6.11 -27.03 13.95
N ALA A 96 6.50 -28.20 13.45
CA ALA A 96 7.41 -29.09 14.19
C ALA A 96 8.82 -28.53 14.15
N THR A 97 9.48 -28.46 15.30
CA THR A 97 10.91 -28.15 15.43
C THR A 97 11.74 -29.43 15.39
N ARG A 98 12.94 -29.33 14.84
CA ARG A 98 13.86 -30.46 14.68
C ARG A 98 15.25 -30.07 15.16
N ALA A 99 16.11 -31.04 15.40
CA ALA A 99 17.50 -30.78 15.77
C ALA A 99 18.21 -29.97 14.68
N GLY A 100 19.15 -29.10 15.07
CA GLY A 100 19.80 -28.14 14.15
C GLY A 100 20.69 -28.79 13.07
N ASN A 101 21.03 -30.08 13.23
CA ASN A 101 21.77 -30.88 12.24
C ASN A 101 20.86 -31.58 11.20
N CYS A 102 19.52 -31.41 11.28
CA CYS A 102 18.59 -31.94 10.32
C CYS A 102 18.66 -31.12 9.01
N ASN A 103 19.27 -31.69 7.98
CA ASN A 103 19.32 -31.08 6.65
C ASN A 103 18.16 -31.63 5.80
N ILE A 104 17.05 -30.91 5.75
CA ILE A 104 15.91 -31.23 4.87
C ILE A 104 16.11 -30.47 3.57
N ASN A 105 16.60 -31.17 2.53
CA ASN A 105 16.56 -30.64 1.18
C ASN A 105 15.11 -30.51 0.72
N SER A 106 14.75 -29.39 0.11
CA SER A 106 13.40 -29.06 -0.37
C SER A 106 12.79 -30.08 -1.35
N TYR A 107 13.60 -30.98 -1.90
CA TYR A 107 13.23 -32.04 -2.84
C TYR A 107 13.11 -33.43 -2.23
N SER A 108 13.41 -33.60 -0.95
CA SER A 108 13.21 -34.90 -0.29
C SER A 108 11.81 -34.95 0.30
N PRO A 109 11.04 -36.02 0.02
CA PRO A 109 9.80 -36.24 0.76
C PRO A 109 10.13 -36.22 2.25
N ALA A 110 9.27 -35.58 3.06
CA ALA A 110 9.44 -35.43 4.49
C ALA A 110 9.82 -36.80 5.10
N LYS A 111 11.11 -36.98 5.36
CA LYS A 111 11.55 -38.18 6.05
C LYS A 111 10.95 -38.12 7.45
N LEU A 112 10.18 -39.14 7.76
CA LEU A 112 9.62 -39.34 9.09
C LEU A 112 10.74 -39.13 10.12
N ALA A 113 10.37 -38.54 11.24
CA ALA A 113 11.20 -38.12 12.36
C ALA A 113 12.11 -39.23 12.90
N THR A 114 13.25 -39.46 12.24
CA THR A 114 14.25 -40.47 12.64
C THR A 114 15.63 -39.88 12.63
N GLY A 115 16.51 -40.31 13.55
CA GLY A 115 17.90 -39.86 13.64
C GLY A 115 18.00 -38.34 13.82
N ASP A 116 18.86 -37.71 13.04
CA ASP A 116 19.14 -36.25 13.14
C ASP A 116 17.91 -35.36 12.80
N CYS A 117 16.87 -35.93 12.22
CA CYS A 117 15.63 -35.21 11.90
C CYS A 117 14.47 -35.51 12.88
N LEU A 118 14.78 -36.03 14.06
CA LEU A 118 13.78 -36.23 15.10
C LEU A 118 13.06 -34.92 15.44
N ILE A 119 11.74 -34.98 15.59
CA ILE A 119 10.97 -33.86 16.09
C ILE A 119 11.31 -33.65 17.56
N THR A 120 11.80 -32.46 17.89
CA THR A 120 12.20 -32.09 19.26
C THR A 120 11.10 -31.28 19.97
N GLY A 121 10.13 -30.76 19.24
CA GLY A 121 9.02 -29.99 19.79
C GLY A 121 8.16 -29.37 18.68
N TYR A 122 7.31 -28.45 19.09
CA TYR A 122 6.44 -27.66 18.21
C TYR A 122 6.45 -26.21 18.60
N VAL A 123 6.34 -25.33 17.61
CA VAL A 123 6.12 -23.89 17.79
C VAL A 123 4.81 -23.53 17.10
N ALA A 124 3.92 -22.90 17.85
CA ALA A 124 2.75 -22.23 17.33
C ALA A 124 3.04 -20.73 17.23
N SER A 125 2.74 -20.10 16.11
CA SER A 125 2.97 -18.67 15.89
C SER A 125 1.72 -17.95 15.42
N LEU A 126 1.58 -16.69 15.83
CA LEU A 126 0.46 -15.81 15.49
C LEU A 126 0.95 -14.36 15.42
N ASP A 127 0.62 -13.70 14.32
CA ASP A 127 0.80 -12.25 14.18
C ASP A 127 -0.48 -11.52 14.59
N THR A 128 -0.30 -10.38 15.27
CA THR A 128 -1.39 -9.55 15.76
C THR A 128 -1.11 -8.10 15.46
N THR A 129 -2.14 -7.39 15.01
CA THR A 129 -2.12 -5.94 14.81
C THR A 129 -3.20 -5.31 15.68
N ILE A 130 -2.85 -4.23 16.36
CA ILE A 130 -3.76 -3.42 17.17
C ILE A 130 -3.81 -2.01 16.62
N ARG A 131 -5.01 -1.49 16.42
CA ARG A 131 -5.25 -0.08 16.11
C ARG A 131 -5.92 0.60 17.28
N THR A 132 -5.44 1.79 17.66
CA THR A 132 -5.97 2.54 18.81
C THR A 132 -5.90 4.05 18.57
N ALA A 133 -6.88 4.77 19.14
CA ALA A 133 -6.87 6.23 19.20
C ALA A 133 -5.97 6.76 20.35
N LYS A 134 -5.47 5.88 21.23
CA LYS A 134 -4.54 6.23 22.31
C LYS A 134 -3.10 6.34 21.77
N VAL A 135 -2.89 7.30 20.87
CA VAL A 135 -1.63 7.48 20.12
C VAL A 135 -0.41 7.64 21.04
N ASP A 136 -0.58 8.41 22.11
CA ASP A 136 0.50 8.74 23.04
C ASP A 136 0.95 7.50 23.85
N ASP A 137 0.09 6.50 24.03
CA ASP A 137 0.37 5.27 24.77
C ASP A 137 0.93 4.14 23.91
N ALA A 138 1.06 4.34 22.59
CA ALA A 138 1.46 3.28 21.65
C ALA A 138 2.85 2.68 21.97
N ALA A 139 3.81 3.51 22.32
CA ALA A 139 5.14 3.05 22.72
C ALA A 139 5.11 2.26 24.03
N THR A 140 4.32 2.70 25.00
CA THR A 140 4.11 1.99 26.28
C THR A 140 3.46 0.63 26.06
N ALA A 141 2.46 0.56 25.18
CA ALA A 141 1.79 -0.69 24.80
C ALA A 141 2.78 -1.69 24.15
N THR A 142 3.66 -1.20 23.29
CA THR A 142 4.71 -2.02 22.65
C THR A 142 5.64 -2.64 23.70
N GLY A 143 6.13 -1.84 24.64
CA GLY A 143 6.96 -2.35 25.75
C GLY A 143 6.20 -3.33 26.65
N LEU A 144 4.91 -3.08 26.91
CA LEU A 144 4.05 -3.98 27.69
C LEU A 144 3.83 -5.31 26.96
N ALA A 145 3.58 -5.28 25.64
CA ALA A 145 3.44 -6.49 24.83
C ALA A 145 4.67 -7.41 24.98
N GLY A 146 5.88 -6.84 24.84
CA GLY A 146 7.12 -7.59 25.01
C GLY A 146 7.28 -8.21 26.39
N ARG A 147 6.95 -7.47 27.47
CA ARG A 147 6.97 -8.01 28.83
C ARG A 147 5.99 -9.16 29.07
N LEU A 148 4.88 -9.18 28.31
CA LEU A 148 3.83 -10.21 28.42
C LEU A 148 4.03 -11.39 27.49
N GLY A 149 5.15 -11.44 26.76
CA GLY A 149 5.55 -12.58 25.93
C GLY A 149 5.33 -12.42 24.43
N ALA A 150 5.00 -11.20 23.95
CA ALA A 150 5.07 -10.90 22.55
C ALA A 150 6.52 -10.72 22.08
N ILE A 151 6.78 -11.06 20.83
CA ILE A 151 8.04 -10.83 20.14
C ILE A 151 7.82 -9.83 19.00
N ASP A 152 8.89 -9.18 18.53
CA ASP A 152 8.88 -8.25 17.42
C ASP A 152 7.83 -7.12 17.55
N ALA A 153 7.51 -6.75 18.80
CA ALA A 153 6.56 -5.71 19.10
C ALA A 153 7.07 -4.34 18.64
N SER A 154 6.32 -3.66 17.81
CA SER A 154 6.67 -2.33 17.27
C SER A 154 5.44 -1.50 16.92
N VAL A 155 5.60 -0.17 16.98
CA VAL A 155 4.64 0.73 16.34
C VAL A 155 4.89 0.68 14.84
N ARG A 156 3.90 0.23 14.08
CA ARG A 156 3.98 0.09 12.61
C ARG A 156 3.74 1.41 11.89
N GLY A 157 2.94 2.30 12.47
CA GLY A 157 2.64 3.60 11.88
C GLY A 157 1.68 4.41 12.71
N TYR A 158 1.55 5.67 12.29
CA TYR A 158 0.61 6.63 12.82
C TYR A 158 -0.17 7.21 11.65
N ASP A 159 -1.50 7.26 11.77
CA ASP A 159 -2.41 7.63 10.70
C ASP A 159 -3.51 8.57 11.22
N LEU A 160 -4.31 9.07 10.30
CA LEU A 160 -5.59 9.70 10.59
C LEU A 160 -6.71 8.67 10.39
N GLN A 161 -7.65 8.62 11.33
CA GLN A 161 -8.85 7.79 11.18
C GLN A 161 -9.72 8.30 10.02
N ASN A 162 -9.74 9.61 9.84
CA ASN A 162 -10.37 10.28 8.70
C ASN A 162 -9.42 11.36 8.17
N ASP A 163 -8.99 11.23 6.94
CA ASP A 163 -8.08 12.17 6.27
C ASP A 163 -8.79 13.16 5.33
N ASP A 164 -10.13 13.14 5.25
CA ASP A 164 -10.90 13.96 4.31
C ASP A 164 -10.61 15.45 4.43
N ASP A 165 -10.60 15.97 5.65
CA ASP A 165 -10.33 17.40 5.87
C ASP A 165 -8.88 17.77 5.62
N ALA A 166 -7.96 16.87 5.95
CA ALA A 166 -6.55 17.00 5.64
C ALA A 166 -6.33 17.06 4.13
N ARG A 167 -6.96 16.14 3.40
CA ARG A 167 -6.91 16.07 1.94
C ARG A 167 -7.50 17.32 1.28
N LYS A 168 -8.66 17.80 1.76
CA LYS A 168 -9.27 19.06 1.28
C LYS A 168 -8.34 20.26 1.48
N GLN A 169 -7.69 20.36 2.64
CA GLN A 169 -6.75 21.43 2.91
C GLN A 169 -5.52 21.35 2.02
N ALA A 170 -4.93 20.16 1.83
CA ALA A 170 -3.80 19.93 0.93
C ALA A 170 -4.17 20.29 -0.52
N THR A 171 -5.38 19.90 -0.99
CA THR A 171 -5.87 20.25 -2.31
C THR A 171 -6.02 21.77 -2.49
N ARG A 172 -6.57 22.47 -1.48
CA ARG A 172 -6.65 23.94 -1.53
C ARG A 172 -5.27 24.60 -1.59
N ALA A 173 -4.30 24.09 -0.83
CA ALA A 173 -2.93 24.58 -0.87
C ALA A 173 -2.28 24.32 -2.23
N ALA A 174 -2.50 23.16 -2.85
CA ALA A 174 -2.01 22.85 -4.18
C ALA A 174 -2.60 23.76 -5.25
N LEU A 175 -3.92 24.04 -5.17
CA LEU A 175 -4.57 24.96 -6.12
C LEU A 175 -4.07 26.40 -5.97
N ALA A 176 -3.81 26.86 -4.74
CA ALA A 176 -3.22 28.16 -4.49
C ALA A 176 -1.80 28.26 -5.07
N ASP A 177 -0.95 27.28 -4.81
CA ASP A 177 0.41 27.20 -5.34
C ASP A 177 0.41 27.19 -6.88
N ALA A 178 -0.46 26.40 -7.52
CA ALA A 178 -0.61 26.39 -8.97
C ALA A 178 -0.99 27.76 -9.53
N ARG A 179 -1.91 28.45 -8.84
CA ARG A 179 -2.35 29.79 -9.25
C ARG A 179 -1.23 30.80 -9.14
N ASP A 180 -0.50 30.81 -8.04
CA ASP A 180 0.65 31.70 -7.82
C ASP A 180 1.73 31.47 -8.89
N GLN A 181 2.01 30.22 -9.26
CA GLN A 181 2.94 29.89 -10.34
C GLN A 181 2.44 30.39 -11.70
N ALA A 182 1.16 30.20 -12.01
CA ALA A 182 0.58 30.67 -13.27
C ALA A 182 0.61 32.20 -13.36
N GLU A 183 0.31 32.91 -12.26
CA GLU A 183 0.38 34.37 -12.18
C GLU A 183 1.81 34.89 -12.39
N ALA A 184 2.79 34.26 -11.75
CA ALA A 184 4.20 34.60 -11.91
C ALA A 184 4.68 34.45 -13.37
N ILE A 185 4.27 33.34 -14.04
CA ILE A 185 4.60 33.11 -15.45
C ILE A 185 3.92 34.17 -16.34
N ALA A 186 2.65 34.47 -16.11
CA ALA A 186 1.91 35.47 -16.88
C ALA A 186 2.54 36.85 -16.75
N GLN A 187 2.84 37.29 -15.53
CA GLN A 187 3.53 38.57 -15.24
C GLN A 187 4.90 38.64 -15.90
N GLY A 188 5.72 37.59 -15.74
CA GLY A 188 7.06 37.53 -16.34
C GLY A 188 7.03 37.54 -17.88
N SER A 189 5.92 37.09 -18.49
CA SER A 189 5.70 37.09 -19.94
C SER A 189 4.98 38.35 -20.44
N GLY A 190 4.63 39.29 -19.57
CA GLY A 190 3.92 40.53 -19.95
C GLY A 190 2.48 40.31 -20.41
N VAL A 191 1.84 39.23 -19.96
CA VAL A 191 0.45 38.88 -20.31
C VAL A 191 -0.42 38.80 -19.05
N THR A 192 -1.74 38.89 -19.24
CA THR A 192 -2.71 38.70 -18.16
C THR A 192 -3.14 37.23 -18.10
N LEU A 193 -3.19 36.67 -16.89
CA LEU A 193 -3.72 35.32 -16.68
C LEU A 193 -5.20 35.29 -16.99
N GLY A 194 -5.63 34.31 -17.80
CA GLY A 194 -7.03 34.07 -18.14
C GLY A 194 -7.71 33.09 -17.16
N ASP A 195 -8.89 32.63 -17.54
CA ASP A 195 -9.68 31.68 -16.76
C ASP A 195 -9.06 30.28 -16.75
N VAL A 196 -9.37 29.52 -15.70
CA VAL A 196 -8.98 28.12 -15.59
C VAL A 196 -9.81 27.29 -16.58
N ILE A 197 -9.12 26.56 -17.45
CA ILE A 197 -9.74 25.72 -18.47
C ILE A 197 -9.91 24.28 -17.97
N THR A 198 -8.91 23.79 -17.23
CA THR A 198 -8.86 22.41 -16.71
C THR A 198 -8.06 22.37 -15.41
N VAL A 199 -8.48 21.51 -14.49
CA VAL A 199 -7.77 21.19 -13.24
C VAL A 199 -7.51 19.70 -13.18
#